data_eeb49d033fc3e4264ce1a491c4b8c402
#
_entry.id   eeb49d033fc3e4264ce1a491c4b8c402
#
_cell.length_a   1.000
_cell.length_b   1.000
_cell.length_c   1.000
_cell.angle_alpha   90.00
_cell.angle_beta   90.00
_cell.angle_gamma   90.00
#
_symmetry.space_group_name_H-M   'P 1'
#
loop_
_entity.id
_entity.type
_entity.pdbx_description
1 polymer ?
#
loop_
_entity_poly.entity_id
_entity_poly.type
_entity_poly.pdbx_seq_one_letter_code
_entity_poly.pdbx_strand_id
1 'polypeptide(L)'
;TLGTDETFDYDTSLNAYYENYGADYFLQNVKDIFSADDLTIANFEGTLTDSDEREDKTFAYKAPASYASILTGGSVEAVNTANNHSHDYGEQSFDDTLAALDDAGIVHFGYDETAVMDVKGIKVGLVGIYELYDHLEREQQLKDNIAKVKADGAQLIVAIFHWGNETETVPDSNQTTLGRIAIDEGADLVCGHHPHVLQGIETYKG
;
A
#
# COMPACT_ATOMS: atom_id res chain seq x y z
N THR A 1 -5.55 -8.01 0.41
CA THR A 1 -6.63 -7.12 0.89
C THR A 1 -6.85 -7.32 2.38
N LEU A 2 -7.16 -6.25 3.08
CA LEU A 2 -7.49 -6.28 4.50
C LEU A 2 -8.95 -5.88 4.65
N GLY A 3 -9.83 -6.88 4.68
CA GLY A 3 -11.28 -6.74 4.70
C GLY A 3 -11.95 -7.89 3.96
N THR A 4 -13.27 -7.94 4.06
CA THR A 4 -14.10 -8.91 3.34
C THR A 4 -15.13 -8.17 2.51
N ASP A 5 -15.38 -8.63 1.30
CA ASP A 5 -16.55 -8.19 0.52
C ASP A 5 -17.81 -8.73 1.20
N GLU A 6 -18.82 -7.88 1.40
CA GLU A 6 -20.05 -8.24 2.10
C GLU A 6 -20.85 -9.37 1.43
N THR A 7 -20.55 -9.66 0.14
CA THR A 7 -21.15 -10.79 -0.58
C THR A 7 -20.47 -12.12 -0.23
N PHE A 8 -19.36 -12.12 0.48
CA PHE A 8 -18.58 -13.29 0.90
C PHE A 8 -18.80 -13.61 2.38
N ASP A 9 -19.96 -14.15 2.72
CA ASP A 9 -20.25 -14.61 4.07
C ASP A 9 -19.87 -16.10 4.20
N TYR A 10 -18.56 -16.38 4.27
CA TYR A 10 -18.02 -17.73 4.43
C TYR A 10 -17.25 -17.88 5.74
N ASP A 11 -17.28 -19.08 6.30
CA ASP A 11 -16.46 -19.46 7.47
C ASP A 11 -14.95 -19.25 7.23
N THR A 12 -14.54 -19.07 5.97
CA THR A 12 -13.16 -18.83 5.53
C THR A 12 -12.88 -17.38 5.11
N SER A 13 -13.84 -16.46 5.37
CA SER A 13 -13.59 -15.03 5.13
C SER A 13 -12.56 -14.46 6.11
N LEU A 14 -11.92 -13.32 5.75
CA LEU A 14 -11.00 -12.65 6.65
C LEU A 14 -11.67 -12.29 7.98
N ASN A 15 -12.92 -11.81 7.93
CA ASN A 15 -13.71 -11.48 9.12
C ASN A 15 -13.92 -12.71 10.02
N ALA A 16 -14.30 -13.85 9.45
CA ALA A 16 -14.49 -15.07 10.21
C ALA A 16 -13.18 -15.55 10.87
N TYR A 17 -12.05 -15.42 10.19
CA TYR A 17 -10.75 -15.73 10.78
C TYR A 17 -10.36 -14.75 11.88
N TYR A 18 -10.64 -13.46 11.70
CA TYR A 18 -10.38 -12.46 12.74
C TYR A 18 -11.20 -12.73 14.01
N GLU A 19 -12.49 -13.03 13.87
CA GLU A 19 -13.37 -13.37 15.00
C GLU A 19 -12.93 -14.64 15.74
N ASN A 20 -12.46 -15.65 15.01
CA ASN A 20 -12.07 -16.93 15.58
C ASN A 20 -10.66 -16.94 16.18
N TYR A 21 -9.72 -16.18 15.61
CA TYR A 21 -8.30 -16.30 15.93
C TYR A 21 -7.64 -14.98 16.37
N GLY A 22 -8.33 -13.84 16.18
CA GLY A 22 -7.81 -12.51 16.50
C GLY A 22 -6.78 -11.98 15.49
N ALA A 23 -6.30 -10.75 15.76
CA ALA A 23 -5.40 -10.02 14.87
C ALA A 23 -4.04 -10.73 14.67
N ASP A 24 -3.49 -11.33 15.72
CA ASP A 24 -2.16 -11.95 15.67
C ASP A 24 -2.05 -13.15 14.74
N TYR A 25 -3.19 -13.74 14.34
CA TYR A 25 -3.22 -14.88 13.43
C TYR A 25 -2.65 -14.57 12.04
N PHE A 26 -2.93 -13.39 11.49
CA PHE A 26 -2.70 -13.12 10.06
C PHE A 26 -1.22 -13.00 9.69
N LEU A 27 -0.42 -12.35 10.50
CA LEU A 27 1.00 -12.13 10.23
C LEU A 27 1.94 -12.99 11.08
N GLN A 28 1.41 -13.93 11.87
CA GLN A 28 2.17 -14.76 12.81
C GLN A 28 3.36 -15.49 12.17
N ASN A 29 3.25 -15.93 10.92
CA ASN A 29 4.29 -16.69 10.22
C ASN A 29 5.43 -15.81 9.66
N VAL A 30 5.25 -14.49 9.61
CA VAL A 30 6.24 -13.53 9.10
C VAL A 30 6.64 -12.51 10.17
N LYS A 31 5.97 -12.49 11.30
CA LYS A 31 6.20 -11.54 12.40
C LYS A 31 7.66 -11.51 12.86
N ASP A 32 8.31 -12.67 12.99
CA ASP A 32 9.71 -12.74 13.42
C ASP A 32 10.65 -12.08 12.40
N ILE A 33 10.30 -12.10 11.10
CA ILE A 33 11.06 -11.42 10.05
C ILE A 33 10.82 -9.92 10.14
N PHE A 34 9.57 -9.48 10.18
CA PHE A 34 9.20 -8.07 10.23
C PHE A 34 9.65 -7.38 11.53
N SER A 35 9.61 -8.08 12.64
CA SER A 35 10.11 -7.54 13.92
C SER A 35 11.64 -7.46 14.01
N ALA A 36 12.36 -8.12 13.11
CA ALA A 36 13.81 -8.12 13.07
C ALA A 36 14.39 -7.15 12.02
N ASP A 37 13.58 -6.68 11.11
CA ASP A 37 13.97 -5.67 10.12
C ASP A 37 13.92 -4.24 10.71
N ASP A 38 14.21 -3.26 9.91
CA ASP A 38 14.26 -1.86 10.32
C ASP A 38 13.02 -1.07 9.89
N LEU A 39 12.30 -1.58 8.89
CA LEU A 39 11.08 -0.98 8.35
C LEU A 39 10.34 -1.98 7.45
N THR A 40 9.15 -2.34 7.81
CA THR A 40 8.21 -3.09 6.97
C THR A 40 7.18 -2.17 6.37
N ILE A 41 7.08 -2.16 5.04
CA ILE A 41 6.08 -1.40 4.29
C ILE A 41 5.14 -2.39 3.60
N ALA A 42 3.83 -2.14 3.69
CA ALA A 42 2.82 -2.94 3.01
C ALA A 42 1.97 -2.12 2.04
N ASN A 43 1.38 -2.78 1.05
CA ASN A 43 0.30 -2.20 0.25
C ASN A 43 -1.03 -2.50 0.95
N PHE A 44 -1.73 -1.45 1.39
CA PHE A 44 -3.00 -1.56 2.08
C PHE A 44 -4.15 -1.49 1.08
N GLU A 45 -4.71 -2.64 0.72
CA GLU A 45 -5.85 -2.78 -0.18
C GLU A 45 -7.12 -3.07 0.61
N GLY A 46 -8.10 -2.17 0.53
CA GLY A 46 -9.37 -2.24 1.24
C GLY A 46 -9.64 -0.98 2.06
N THR A 47 -10.72 -0.98 2.83
CA THR A 47 -11.12 0.15 3.66
C THR A 47 -11.36 -0.26 5.09
N LEU A 48 -11.01 0.62 6.04
CA LEU A 48 -11.33 0.48 7.46
C LEU A 48 -12.45 1.46 7.80
N THR A 49 -13.70 1.04 7.67
CA THR A 49 -14.86 1.93 7.78
C THR A 49 -16.11 1.18 8.22
N ASP A 50 -17.02 1.92 8.80
CA ASP A 50 -18.40 1.49 9.04
C ASP A 50 -19.38 2.00 7.96
N SER A 51 -18.88 2.68 6.90
CA SER A 51 -19.71 3.16 5.78
C SER A 51 -20.39 2.01 5.05
N ASP A 52 -21.64 2.23 4.62
CA ASP A 52 -22.42 1.32 3.78
C ASP A 52 -22.53 1.82 2.33
N GLU A 53 -21.80 2.88 1.95
CA GLU A 53 -21.78 3.44 0.60
C GLU A 53 -20.91 2.61 -0.35
N ARG A 54 -21.27 1.35 -0.54
CA ARG A 54 -20.52 0.41 -1.38
C ARG A 54 -20.50 0.88 -2.83
N GLU A 55 -19.32 0.97 -3.42
CA GLU A 55 -19.13 1.26 -4.84
C GLU A 55 -19.68 0.13 -5.74
N ASP A 56 -20.19 0.48 -6.93
CA ASP A 56 -20.69 -0.47 -7.92
C ASP A 56 -19.54 -1.16 -8.68
N LYS A 57 -18.91 -2.10 -8.02
CA LYS A 57 -17.79 -2.91 -8.54
C LYS A 57 -17.92 -4.35 -8.08
N THR A 58 -17.22 -5.25 -8.78
CA THR A 58 -17.28 -6.68 -8.51
C THR A 58 -16.85 -7.03 -7.08
N PHE A 59 -15.75 -6.44 -6.63
CA PHE A 59 -15.19 -6.66 -5.31
C PHE A 59 -15.03 -5.32 -4.59
N ALA A 60 -15.59 -5.21 -3.39
CA ALA A 60 -15.42 -4.06 -2.51
C ALA A 60 -15.14 -4.57 -1.09
N TYR A 61 -14.03 -4.14 -0.51
CA TYR A 61 -13.54 -4.68 0.76
C TYR A 61 -13.64 -3.66 1.87
N LYS A 62 -14.30 -4.04 2.97
CA LYS A 62 -14.28 -3.26 4.20
C LYS A 62 -14.02 -4.13 5.43
N ALA A 63 -13.50 -3.49 6.46
CA ALA A 63 -13.33 -4.05 7.79
C ALA A 63 -13.51 -2.95 8.85
N PRO A 64 -13.80 -3.29 10.10
CA PRO A 64 -13.77 -2.34 11.19
C PRO A 64 -12.39 -1.72 11.40
N ALA A 65 -12.32 -0.47 11.91
CA ALA A 65 -11.07 0.22 12.23
C ALA A 65 -10.12 -0.60 13.12
N SER A 66 -10.66 -1.45 14.01
CA SER A 66 -9.89 -2.35 14.88
C SER A 66 -8.97 -3.32 14.12
N TYR A 67 -9.21 -3.56 12.82
CA TYR A 67 -8.35 -4.44 12.02
C TYR A 67 -6.97 -3.84 11.70
N ALA A 68 -6.76 -2.54 11.92
CA ALA A 68 -5.42 -1.95 11.94
C ALA A 68 -4.48 -2.68 12.92
N SER A 69 -5.04 -3.34 13.96
CA SER A 69 -4.29 -4.17 14.90
C SER A 69 -3.60 -5.38 14.25
N ILE A 70 -4.03 -5.84 13.08
CA ILE A 70 -3.34 -6.88 12.30
C ILE A 70 -1.95 -6.38 11.88
N LEU A 71 -1.88 -5.13 11.43
CA LEU A 71 -0.63 -4.51 10.95
C LEU A 71 0.32 -4.27 12.12
N THR A 72 -0.15 -3.61 13.19
CA THR A 72 0.68 -3.34 14.38
C THR A 72 1.11 -4.63 15.08
N GLY A 73 0.22 -5.62 15.16
CA GLY A 73 0.54 -6.95 15.68
C GLY A 73 1.60 -7.70 14.87
N GLY A 74 1.70 -7.40 13.58
CA GLY A 74 2.65 -7.99 12.64
C GLY A 74 3.94 -7.20 12.44
N SER A 75 4.14 -6.07 13.14
CA SER A 75 5.30 -5.16 12.96
C SER A 75 5.34 -4.53 11.56
N VAL A 76 4.22 -3.97 11.11
CA VAL A 76 4.14 -3.15 9.90
C VAL A 76 4.09 -1.70 10.31
N GLU A 77 5.07 -0.90 9.90
CA GLU A 77 5.22 0.49 10.32
C GLU A 77 4.60 1.48 9.33
N ALA A 78 4.55 1.13 8.03
CA ALA A 78 4.03 2.02 7.01
C ALA A 78 3.21 1.28 5.95
N VAL A 79 2.23 1.99 5.37
CA VAL A 79 1.39 1.43 4.30
C VAL A 79 1.18 2.40 3.15
N ASN A 80 1.21 1.86 1.92
CA ASN A 80 0.72 2.55 0.74
C ASN A 80 -0.80 2.41 0.65
N THR A 81 -1.52 3.52 0.56
CA THR A 81 -2.98 3.56 0.44
C THR A 81 -3.46 3.84 -1.00
N ALA A 82 -2.54 4.09 -1.95
CA ALA A 82 -2.89 4.39 -3.33
C ALA A 82 -3.11 3.11 -4.14
N ASN A 83 -4.36 2.67 -4.27
CA ASN A 83 -4.75 1.47 -5.03
C ASN A 83 -6.24 1.49 -5.44
N ASN A 84 -6.69 0.48 -6.17
CA ASN A 84 -8.07 0.37 -6.68
C ASN A 84 -9.11 0.03 -5.61
N HIS A 85 -8.71 -0.27 -4.39
CA HIS A 85 -9.60 -0.60 -3.28
C HIS A 85 -9.63 0.46 -2.16
N SER A 86 -8.99 1.62 -2.38
CA SER A 86 -8.90 2.68 -1.38
C SER A 86 -10.25 3.36 -1.07
N HIS A 87 -11.18 3.36 -2.03
CA HIS A 87 -12.47 4.03 -1.94
C HIS A 87 -13.65 3.07 -2.15
N ASP A 88 -13.49 1.81 -1.78
CA ASP A 88 -14.50 0.78 -2.01
C ASP A 88 -15.88 1.08 -1.40
N TYR A 89 -15.93 1.95 -0.40
CA TYR A 89 -17.14 2.45 0.24
C TYR A 89 -17.19 4.00 0.26
N GLY A 90 -16.77 4.62 -0.85
CA GLY A 90 -16.80 6.07 -1.08
C GLY A 90 -15.66 6.83 -0.40
N GLU A 91 -15.65 8.14 -0.59
CA GLU A 91 -14.61 9.04 -0.03
C GLU A 91 -14.52 8.94 1.50
N GLN A 92 -15.68 8.83 2.18
CA GLN A 92 -15.69 8.71 3.64
C GLN A 92 -14.93 7.47 4.11
N SER A 93 -14.98 6.37 3.34
CA SER A 93 -14.26 5.14 3.71
C SER A 93 -12.74 5.30 3.62
N PHE A 94 -12.27 6.14 2.71
CA PHE A 94 -10.86 6.50 2.63
C PHE A 94 -10.42 7.33 3.83
N ASP A 95 -11.17 8.39 4.16
CA ASP A 95 -10.92 9.24 5.34
C ASP A 95 -10.93 8.41 6.63
N ASP A 96 -11.91 7.53 6.81
CA ASP A 96 -12.00 6.63 7.96
C ASP A 96 -10.77 5.71 8.04
N THR A 97 -10.30 5.21 6.89
CA THR A 97 -9.12 4.35 6.81
C THR A 97 -7.86 5.09 7.26
N LEU A 98 -7.65 6.32 6.77
CA LEU A 98 -6.51 7.14 7.18
C LEU A 98 -6.56 7.42 8.68
N ALA A 99 -7.73 7.79 9.21
CA ALA A 99 -7.92 8.01 10.65
C ALA A 99 -7.63 6.74 11.49
N ALA A 100 -8.05 5.57 11.03
CA ALA A 100 -7.79 4.30 11.71
C ALA A 100 -6.30 3.94 11.71
N LEU A 101 -5.58 4.25 10.62
CA LEU A 101 -4.13 4.05 10.54
C LEU A 101 -3.38 5.02 11.45
N ASP A 102 -3.80 6.30 11.50
CA ASP A 102 -3.27 7.31 12.42
C ASP A 102 -3.44 6.90 13.89
N ASP A 103 -4.66 6.48 14.26
CA ASP A 103 -4.96 6.02 15.61
C ASP A 103 -4.14 4.77 16.02
N ALA A 104 -3.79 3.95 15.04
CA ALA A 104 -2.91 2.80 15.23
C ALA A 104 -1.41 3.16 15.23
N GLY A 105 -1.05 4.39 14.89
CA GLY A 105 0.34 4.85 14.78
C GLY A 105 1.07 4.30 13.56
N ILE A 106 0.35 3.92 12.50
CA ILE A 106 0.90 3.42 11.25
C ILE A 106 1.04 4.59 10.28
N VAL A 107 2.23 4.78 9.74
CA VAL A 107 2.48 5.80 8.72
C VAL A 107 1.77 5.40 7.43
N HIS A 108 1.00 6.30 6.86
CA HIS A 108 0.37 6.07 5.55
C HIS A 108 0.88 7.08 4.52
N PHE A 109 0.85 6.68 3.27
CA PHE A 109 1.23 7.50 2.12
C PHE A 109 0.56 6.95 0.87
N GLY A 110 0.46 7.78 -0.16
CA GLY A 110 -0.16 7.41 -1.44
C GLY A 110 -0.86 8.59 -2.08
N TYR A 111 -1.13 8.51 -3.37
CA TYR A 111 -1.63 9.64 -4.16
C TYR A 111 -0.70 10.87 -4.05
N ASP A 112 -1.18 12.00 -3.53
CA ASP A 112 -0.38 13.22 -3.33
C ASP A 112 0.24 13.30 -1.93
N GLU A 113 -0.10 12.35 -1.05
CA GLU A 113 0.48 12.26 0.28
C GLU A 113 1.78 11.46 0.25
N THR A 114 2.82 12.02 0.85
CA THR A 114 4.13 11.40 0.96
C THR A 114 4.57 11.37 2.41
N ALA A 115 5.46 10.43 2.77
CA ALA A 115 6.01 10.38 4.11
C ALA A 115 7.54 10.38 4.10
N VAL A 116 8.14 10.87 5.18
CA VAL A 116 9.57 10.73 5.45
C VAL A 116 9.73 10.19 6.86
N MET A 117 10.31 9.00 6.99
CA MET A 117 10.53 8.31 8.26
C MET A 117 12.01 8.32 8.64
N ASP A 118 12.32 8.52 9.92
CA ASP A 118 13.68 8.31 10.43
C ASP A 118 13.85 6.84 10.81
N VAL A 119 14.66 6.13 10.07
CA VAL A 119 14.97 4.71 10.30
C VAL A 119 16.44 4.62 10.71
N LYS A 120 16.68 4.54 12.00
CA LYS A 120 18.05 4.47 12.59
C LYS A 120 18.99 5.60 12.12
N GLY A 121 18.45 6.80 11.95
CA GLY A 121 19.20 7.98 11.55
C GLY A 121 19.29 8.18 10.02
N ILE A 122 18.65 7.33 9.24
CA ILE A 122 18.49 7.49 7.78
C ILE A 122 17.05 7.93 7.50
N LYS A 123 16.89 9.04 6.81
CA LYS A 123 15.58 9.52 6.38
C LYS A 123 15.12 8.78 5.13
N VAL A 124 14.09 7.96 5.27
CA VAL A 124 13.48 7.19 4.19
C VAL A 124 12.24 7.92 3.69
N GLY A 125 12.25 8.35 2.43
CA GLY A 125 11.11 8.96 1.74
C GLY A 125 10.23 7.89 1.10
N LEU A 126 8.92 7.97 1.31
CA LEU A 126 7.92 7.04 0.81
C LEU A 126 6.98 7.75 -0.15
N VAL A 127 6.83 7.19 -1.36
CA VAL A 127 5.99 7.69 -2.44
C VAL A 127 5.10 6.57 -2.94
N GLY A 128 3.78 6.80 -2.99
CA GLY A 128 2.79 5.84 -3.46
C GLY A 128 2.05 6.32 -4.71
N ILE A 129 2.01 5.51 -5.77
CA ILE A 129 1.37 5.84 -7.05
C ILE A 129 0.37 4.77 -7.45
N TYR A 130 -0.86 5.20 -7.76
CA TYR A 130 -1.91 4.38 -8.33
C TYR A 130 -2.01 4.64 -9.84
N GLU A 131 -1.79 3.60 -10.67
CA GLU A 131 -1.55 3.78 -12.11
C GLU A 131 -2.60 3.12 -13.01
N LEU A 132 -3.44 2.20 -12.55
CA LEU A 132 -4.23 1.28 -13.37
C LEU A 132 -5.04 1.91 -14.53
N TYR A 133 -5.49 3.14 -14.41
CA TYR A 133 -6.33 3.79 -15.41
C TYR A 133 -5.65 4.96 -16.11
N ASP A 134 -4.80 5.68 -15.40
CA ASP A 134 -4.21 6.94 -15.88
C ASP A 134 -2.83 6.74 -16.50
N HIS A 135 -2.25 5.54 -16.30
CA HIS A 135 -1.01 5.14 -16.94
C HIS A 135 0.10 6.21 -16.83
N LEU A 136 0.66 6.62 -17.96
CA LEU A 136 1.75 7.61 -18.01
C LEU A 136 1.32 9.03 -17.60
N GLU A 137 0.03 9.33 -17.46
CA GLU A 137 -0.43 10.62 -16.89
C GLU A 137 0.00 10.78 -15.43
N ARG A 138 0.35 9.69 -14.74
CA ARG A 138 0.90 9.70 -13.38
C ARG A 138 2.37 10.11 -13.31
N GLU A 139 3.05 10.30 -14.42
CA GLU A 139 4.45 10.72 -14.45
C GLU A 139 4.68 12.02 -13.67
N GLN A 140 3.83 13.04 -13.85
CA GLN A 140 4.01 14.31 -13.16
C GLN A 140 3.82 14.17 -11.64
N GLN A 141 2.78 13.44 -11.21
CA GLN A 141 2.55 13.16 -9.79
C GLN A 141 3.75 12.44 -9.15
N LEU A 142 4.30 11.44 -9.84
CA LEU A 142 5.49 10.72 -9.40
C LEU A 142 6.69 11.67 -9.19
N LYS A 143 6.96 12.55 -10.17
CA LYS A 143 8.05 13.52 -10.10
C LYS A 143 7.87 14.51 -8.96
N ASP A 144 6.66 15.05 -8.80
CA ASP A 144 6.36 16.02 -7.75
C ASP A 144 6.49 15.38 -6.37
N ASN A 145 6.02 14.15 -6.19
CA ASN A 145 6.13 13.41 -4.93
C ASN A 145 7.59 13.08 -4.59
N ILE A 146 8.38 12.63 -5.55
CA ILE A 146 9.83 12.41 -5.34
C ILE A 146 10.55 13.71 -4.98
N ALA A 147 10.23 14.81 -5.68
CA ALA A 147 10.82 16.12 -5.37
C ALA A 147 10.43 16.58 -3.94
N LYS A 148 9.19 16.31 -3.51
CA LYS A 148 8.70 16.65 -2.17
C LYS A 148 9.48 15.91 -1.07
N VAL A 149 9.60 14.58 -1.15
CA VAL A 149 10.37 13.83 -0.13
C VAL A 149 11.84 14.20 -0.11
N LYS A 150 12.44 14.56 -1.26
CA LYS A 150 13.81 15.12 -1.31
C LYS A 150 13.92 16.44 -0.58
N ALA A 151 12.97 17.36 -0.80
CA ALA A 151 12.93 18.64 -0.11
C ALA A 151 12.77 18.49 1.40
N ASP A 152 12.04 17.44 1.85
CA ASP A 152 11.85 17.06 3.25
C ASP A 152 13.09 16.35 3.84
N GLY A 153 14.11 16.13 3.02
CA GLY A 153 15.42 15.63 3.43
C GLY A 153 15.57 14.11 3.38
N ALA A 154 14.77 13.41 2.58
CA ALA A 154 14.96 11.98 2.35
C ALA A 154 16.38 11.69 1.80
N GLN A 155 17.00 10.65 2.34
CA GLN A 155 18.33 10.15 1.97
C GLN A 155 18.23 8.83 1.18
N LEU A 156 17.14 8.10 1.36
CA LEU A 156 16.73 6.92 0.61
C LEU A 156 15.26 7.10 0.22
N ILE A 157 14.92 6.81 -1.02
CA ILE A 157 13.55 6.99 -1.52
C ILE A 157 13.01 5.66 -2.07
N VAL A 158 11.87 5.25 -1.54
CA VAL A 158 11.12 4.07 -1.99
C VAL A 158 9.85 4.52 -2.71
N ALA A 159 9.73 4.17 -3.98
CA ALA A 159 8.51 4.38 -4.76
C ALA A 159 7.71 3.08 -4.86
N ILE A 160 6.48 3.11 -4.38
CA ILE A 160 5.57 1.98 -4.39
C ILE A 160 4.44 2.24 -5.38
N PHE A 161 4.25 1.31 -6.30
CA PHE A 161 3.22 1.40 -7.32
C PHE A 161 2.13 0.34 -7.13
N HIS A 162 0.93 0.72 -7.47
CA HIS A 162 -0.18 -0.19 -7.69
C HIS A 162 -0.56 -0.11 -9.18
N TRP A 163 -0.12 -1.10 -9.97
CA TRP A 163 -0.06 -1.00 -11.43
C TRP A 163 -0.16 -2.35 -12.15
N GLY A 164 -0.20 -2.29 -13.49
CA GLY A 164 -0.13 -3.46 -14.38
C GLY A 164 -1.43 -4.24 -14.45
N ASN A 165 -1.33 -5.49 -14.89
CA ASN A 165 -2.48 -6.37 -15.07
C ASN A 165 -2.39 -7.58 -14.16
N GLU A 166 -3.53 -8.00 -13.60
CA GLU A 166 -3.62 -9.20 -12.76
C GLU A 166 -3.14 -10.44 -13.52
N THR A 167 -2.41 -11.31 -12.81
CA THR A 167 -1.86 -12.59 -13.26
C THR A 167 -0.80 -12.52 -14.38
N GLU A 168 -0.48 -11.33 -14.91
CA GLU A 168 0.58 -11.16 -15.90
C GLU A 168 1.96 -11.16 -15.24
N THR A 169 2.82 -12.12 -15.63
CA THR A 169 4.16 -12.27 -15.06
C THR A 169 5.22 -11.38 -15.72
N VAL A 170 4.89 -10.78 -16.85
CA VAL A 170 5.76 -9.87 -17.58
C VAL A 170 5.24 -8.43 -17.41
N PRO A 171 6.06 -7.51 -16.88
CA PRO A 171 5.66 -6.11 -16.75
C PRO A 171 5.32 -5.50 -18.11
N ASP A 172 4.30 -4.68 -18.16
CA ASP A 172 3.95 -3.92 -19.35
C ASP A 172 4.88 -2.70 -19.57
N SER A 173 4.62 -1.96 -20.67
CA SER A 173 5.43 -0.79 -21.01
C SER A 173 5.23 0.39 -20.05
N ASN A 174 4.05 0.55 -19.45
CA ASN A 174 3.79 1.63 -18.48
C ASN A 174 4.55 1.37 -17.18
N GLN A 175 4.48 0.13 -16.67
CA GLN A 175 5.24 -0.29 -15.48
C GLN A 175 6.75 -0.04 -15.70
N THR A 176 7.30 -0.51 -16.82
CA THR A 176 8.72 -0.35 -17.14
C THR A 176 9.11 1.12 -17.27
N THR A 177 8.28 1.93 -17.91
CA THR A 177 8.53 3.35 -18.13
C THR A 177 8.50 4.12 -16.81
N LEU A 178 7.42 4.00 -16.04
CA LEU A 178 7.27 4.72 -14.77
C LEU A 178 8.30 4.27 -13.72
N GLY A 179 8.59 2.97 -13.65
CA GLY A 179 9.63 2.45 -12.76
C GLY A 179 11.00 3.05 -13.05
N ARG A 180 11.38 3.18 -14.34
CA ARG A 180 12.63 3.81 -14.73
C ARG A 180 12.63 5.33 -14.51
N ILE A 181 11.50 6.01 -14.74
CA ILE A 181 11.35 7.43 -14.40
C ILE A 181 11.53 7.63 -12.90
N ALA A 182 10.97 6.78 -12.04
CA ALA A 182 11.17 6.88 -10.60
C ALA A 182 12.66 6.87 -10.21
N ILE A 183 13.43 5.93 -10.78
CA ILE A 183 14.90 5.87 -10.56
C ILE A 183 15.61 7.10 -11.16
N ASP A 184 15.22 7.54 -12.34
CA ASP A 184 15.79 8.74 -12.98
C ASP A 184 15.55 10.01 -12.17
N GLU A 185 14.41 10.10 -11.49
CA GLU A 185 14.08 11.18 -10.57
C GLU A 185 14.69 10.99 -9.19
N GLY A 186 15.35 9.87 -8.93
CA GLY A 186 16.17 9.60 -7.74
C GLY A 186 15.52 8.76 -6.68
N ALA A 187 14.57 7.90 -7.03
CA ALA A 187 14.21 6.77 -6.18
C ALA A 187 15.35 5.73 -6.18
N ASP A 188 15.58 5.13 -5.04
CA ASP A 188 16.60 4.08 -4.85
C ASP A 188 15.99 2.68 -5.01
N LEU A 189 14.69 2.54 -4.73
CA LEU A 189 13.94 1.30 -4.83
C LEU A 189 12.55 1.55 -5.41
N VAL A 190 12.13 0.66 -6.31
CA VAL A 190 10.78 0.61 -6.86
C VAL A 190 10.16 -0.74 -6.56
N CYS A 191 8.98 -0.74 -5.93
CA CYS A 191 8.18 -1.92 -5.65
C CYS A 191 6.82 -1.80 -6.32
N GLY A 192 6.32 -2.89 -6.90
CA GLY A 192 5.04 -2.94 -7.58
C GLY A 192 4.07 -3.92 -6.93
N HIS A 193 2.79 -3.55 -6.90
CA HIS A 193 1.66 -4.34 -6.42
C HIS A 193 0.55 -4.40 -7.48
N HIS A 194 -0.50 -5.14 -7.27
CA HIS A 194 -1.67 -5.38 -8.09
C HIS A 194 -1.60 -6.63 -8.97
N PRO A 195 -0.51 -7.00 -9.67
CA PRO A 195 -0.56 -8.18 -10.55
C PRO A 195 -0.85 -9.50 -9.83
N HIS A 196 -0.76 -9.56 -8.49
CA HIS A 196 -0.97 -10.76 -7.66
C HIS A 196 -0.06 -11.95 -8.03
N VAL A 197 0.98 -11.69 -8.80
CA VAL A 197 2.03 -12.64 -9.19
C VAL A 197 3.40 -11.95 -9.11
N LEU A 198 4.45 -12.74 -8.93
CA LEU A 198 5.81 -12.20 -9.01
C LEU A 198 6.16 -11.86 -10.45
N GLN A 199 6.66 -10.66 -10.66
CA GLN A 199 7.20 -10.17 -11.93
C GLN A 199 8.74 -10.11 -11.87
N GLY A 200 9.36 -9.80 -13.00
CA GLY A 200 10.82 -9.72 -13.10
C GLY A 200 11.42 -8.60 -12.24
N ILE A 201 12.67 -8.80 -11.82
CA ILE A 201 13.47 -7.79 -11.12
C ILE A 201 14.47 -7.21 -12.11
N GLU A 202 14.56 -5.89 -12.18
CA GLU A 202 15.54 -5.16 -13.01
C GLU A 202 16.48 -4.35 -12.10
N THR A 203 17.76 -4.36 -12.42
CA THR A 203 18.71 -3.37 -11.90
C THR A 203 18.88 -2.29 -12.97
N TYR A 204 18.49 -1.06 -12.67
CA TYR A 204 18.53 0.06 -13.59
C TYR A 204 19.34 1.20 -12.99
N LYS A 205 20.43 1.59 -13.66
CA LYS A 205 21.40 2.63 -13.23
C LYS A 205 22.08 2.38 -11.88
N GLY A 206 22.18 1.13 -11.46
CA GLY A 206 22.85 0.72 -10.23
C GLY A 206 21.93 0.27 -9.16
#